data_d6cfd9846a25208bf8f36a64c6e0b75b
#
_entry.id   d6cfd9846a25208bf8f36a64c6e0b75b
#
_cell.length_a   1.000
_cell.length_b   1.000
_cell.length_c   1.000
_cell.angle_alpha   90.00
_cell.angle_beta   90.00
_cell.angle_gamma   90.00
#
_symmetry.space_group_name_H-M   'P 1'
#
loop_
_entity.id
_entity.type
_entity.pdbx_description
1 polymer ?
#
loop_
_entity_poly.entity_id
_entity_poly.type
_entity_poly.pdbx_seq_one_letter_code
_entity_poly.pdbx_strand_id
1 'polypeptide(L)'
;MDKRKITKLNNLQFKPFDKYGAPIKGWTWHKISFDEKTNFGSYISKLDPGTKTIPHIHSGHEEFLILEGELIDSDGTIFKKGDFVSYEPNSSHSSYTEKGCLILTFMRGHNNQINKK
;
A
#
# COMPACT_ATOMS: atom_id res chain seq x y z
N MET A 1 20.95 -4.02 -20.86
CA MET A 1 19.64 -4.69 -20.93
C MET A 1 18.54 -3.64 -20.80
N ASP A 2 17.74 -3.49 -21.84
CA ASP A 2 16.82 -2.35 -21.98
C ASP A 2 15.48 -2.53 -21.30
N LYS A 3 15.14 -3.77 -20.95
CA LYS A 3 13.81 -4.09 -20.43
C LYS A 3 13.78 -4.30 -18.91
N ARG A 4 14.83 -3.87 -18.24
CA ARG A 4 14.95 -4.00 -16.79
C ARG A 4 14.89 -2.64 -16.13
N LYS A 5 14.19 -2.57 -15.00
CA LYS A 5 14.16 -1.39 -14.15
C LYS A 5 14.69 -1.79 -12.76
N ILE A 6 15.58 -1.00 -12.22
CA ILE A 6 16.13 -1.23 -10.88
C ILE A 6 15.65 -0.11 -9.97
N THR A 7 15.01 -0.47 -8.87
CA THR A 7 14.56 0.47 -7.85
C THR A 7 15.40 0.26 -6.59
N LYS A 8 16.02 1.35 -6.12
CA LYS A 8 16.86 1.31 -4.92
C LYS A 8 16.15 2.00 -3.77
N LEU A 9 16.08 1.34 -2.61
CA LEU A 9 15.34 1.86 -1.47
C LEU A 9 15.89 3.18 -0.93
N ASN A 10 17.17 3.45 -1.13
CA ASN A 10 17.77 4.71 -0.70
C ASN A 10 17.64 5.83 -1.72
N ASN A 11 16.89 5.63 -2.79
CA ASN A 11 16.76 6.62 -3.87
C ASN A 11 15.32 6.70 -4.37
N LEU A 12 14.35 6.67 -3.46
CA LEU A 12 12.93 6.74 -3.80
C LEU A 12 12.46 8.18 -3.89
N GLN A 13 11.52 8.42 -4.80
CA GLN A 13 10.89 9.71 -4.96
C GLN A 13 9.41 9.57 -4.63
N PHE A 14 9.05 9.97 -3.42
CA PHE A 14 7.68 9.87 -2.94
C PHE A 14 6.84 11.03 -3.43
N LYS A 15 5.66 10.73 -3.95
CA LYS A 15 4.65 11.69 -4.39
C LYS A 15 3.37 11.45 -3.61
N PRO A 16 2.46 12.45 -3.54
CA PRO A 16 1.19 12.24 -2.84
C PRO A 16 0.45 11.02 -3.36
N PHE A 17 -0.08 10.22 -2.43
CA PHE A 17 -0.81 9.00 -2.77
C PHE A 17 -2.22 9.37 -3.25
N ASP A 18 -2.44 9.26 -4.55
CA ASP A 18 -3.66 9.67 -5.22
C ASP A 18 -4.38 8.52 -5.92
N LYS A 19 -4.13 7.29 -5.50
CA LYS A 19 -4.69 6.10 -6.14
C LYS A 19 -6.22 6.10 -6.13
N TYR A 20 -6.84 6.67 -5.11
CA TYR A 20 -8.29 6.71 -4.94
C TYR A 20 -8.90 8.08 -5.25
N GLY A 21 -8.15 8.97 -5.88
CA GLY A 21 -8.60 10.31 -6.19
C GLY A 21 -7.76 11.36 -5.46
N ALA A 22 -8.39 12.22 -4.66
CA ALA A 22 -7.65 13.24 -3.91
C ALA A 22 -6.59 12.60 -3.01
N PRO A 23 -5.41 13.21 -2.86
CA PRO A 23 -4.35 12.66 -2.02
C PRO A 23 -4.79 12.47 -0.59
N ILE A 24 -4.29 11.41 0.04
CA ILE A 24 -4.55 11.09 1.45
C ILE A 24 -3.43 11.70 2.28
N LYS A 25 -3.80 12.50 3.26
CA LYS A 25 -2.83 13.16 4.14
C LYS A 25 -1.94 12.12 4.83
N GLY A 26 -0.64 12.36 4.80
CA GLY A 26 0.36 11.51 5.45
C GLY A 26 0.77 10.29 4.64
N TRP A 27 0.20 10.09 3.46
CA TRP A 27 0.48 8.93 2.63
C TRP A 27 1.11 9.40 1.31
N THR A 28 2.33 8.90 1.04
CA THR A 28 3.03 9.13 -0.23
C THR A 28 3.44 7.79 -0.82
N TRP A 29 3.69 7.77 -2.12
CA TRP A 29 4.09 6.53 -2.79
C TRP A 29 5.11 6.75 -3.88
N HIS A 30 5.86 5.70 -4.16
CA HIS A 30 6.78 5.59 -5.27
C HIS A 30 6.34 4.40 -6.12
N LYS A 31 5.83 4.65 -7.31
CA LYS A 31 5.38 3.58 -8.21
C LYS A 31 6.59 2.90 -8.84
N ILE A 32 6.63 1.57 -8.77
CA ILE A 32 7.70 0.77 -9.40
C ILE A 32 7.23 0.26 -10.76
N SER A 33 6.23 -0.62 -10.75
CA SER A 33 5.70 -1.21 -11.99
C SER A 33 4.18 -1.15 -12.01
N PHE A 34 3.59 -0.24 -11.27
CA PHE A 34 2.15 -0.16 -11.12
C PHE A 34 1.50 0.42 -12.38
N ASP A 35 0.54 -0.33 -12.95
CA ASP A 35 -0.25 0.10 -14.11
C ASP A 35 -1.61 0.59 -13.63
N GLU A 36 -1.88 1.87 -13.82
CA GLU A 36 -3.11 2.49 -13.35
C GLU A 36 -4.36 2.01 -14.09
N LYS A 37 -4.21 1.47 -15.30
CA LYS A 37 -5.33 0.95 -16.07
C LYS A 37 -5.79 -0.41 -15.56
N THR A 38 -4.86 -1.28 -15.18
CA THR A 38 -5.16 -2.64 -14.75
C THR A 38 -5.13 -2.80 -13.24
N ASN A 39 -4.51 -1.85 -12.52
CA ASN A 39 -4.17 -1.95 -11.10
C ASN A 39 -3.29 -3.16 -10.78
N PHE A 40 -2.48 -3.58 -11.73
CA PHE A 40 -1.47 -4.60 -11.52
C PHE A 40 -0.11 -3.95 -11.34
N GLY A 41 0.69 -4.53 -10.48
CA GLY A 41 2.07 -4.11 -10.29
C GLY A 41 2.42 -3.77 -8.87
N SER A 42 3.54 -3.09 -8.70
CA SER A 42 4.10 -2.84 -7.38
C SER A 42 4.38 -1.36 -7.16
N TYR A 43 4.33 -0.99 -5.88
CA TYR A 43 4.69 0.35 -5.43
C TYR A 43 5.14 0.30 -3.96
N ILE A 44 5.86 1.34 -3.56
CA ILE A 44 6.27 1.49 -2.16
C ILE A 44 5.52 2.68 -1.59
N SER A 45 4.86 2.47 -0.46
CA SER A 45 4.15 3.50 0.28
C SER A 45 4.93 3.90 1.51
N LYS A 46 4.92 5.20 1.79
CA LYS A 46 5.41 5.75 3.04
C LYS A 46 4.23 6.40 3.75
N LEU A 47 3.94 5.91 4.94
CA LEU A 47 2.88 6.46 5.80
C LEU A 47 3.53 7.18 6.96
N ASP A 48 3.20 8.44 7.14
CA ASP A 48 3.67 9.23 8.28
C ASP A 48 3.00 8.77 9.57
N PRO A 49 3.61 9.02 10.75
CA PRO A 49 2.98 8.69 12.01
C PRO A 49 1.55 9.24 12.11
N GLY A 50 0.62 8.40 12.53
CA GLY A 50 -0.78 8.77 12.70
C GLY A 50 -1.65 8.64 11.45
N THR A 51 -1.10 8.14 10.34
CA THR A 51 -1.85 8.01 9.09
C THR A 51 -2.81 6.82 9.14
N LYS A 52 -4.01 7.04 8.62
CA LYS A 52 -5.04 5.99 8.47
C LYS A 52 -5.27 5.71 7.00
N THR A 53 -5.47 4.43 6.66
CA THR A 53 -5.87 4.07 5.31
C THR A 53 -7.38 4.10 5.17
N ILE A 54 -7.85 4.07 3.92
CA ILE A 54 -9.29 4.05 3.62
C ILE A 54 -9.77 2.61 3.62
N PRO A 55 -10.92 2.30 4.27
CA PRO A 55 -11.51 0.96 4.18
C PRO A 55 -11.78 0.59 2.72
N HIS A 56 -11.35 -0.60 2.32
CA HIS A 56 -11.49 -1.05 0.95
C HIS A 56 -11.68 -2.57 0.87
N ILE A 57 -12.24 -3.01 -0.26
CA ILE A 57 -12.44 -4.42 -0.58
C ILE A 57 -11.50 -4.75 -1.74
N HIS A 58 -10.78 -5.86 -1.62
CA HIS A 58 -9.88 -6.35 -2.66
C HIS A 58 -10.67 -7.13 -3.70
N SER A 59 -10.60 -6.73 -4.95
CA SER A 59 -11.16 -7.52 -6.06
C SER A 59 -10.16 -8.56 -6.57
N GLY A 60 -8.88 -8.36 -6.31
CA GLY A 60 -7.81 -9.30 -6.60
C GLY A 60 -6.95 -9.52 -5.37
N HIS A 61 -5.85 -10.23 -5.54
CA HIS A 61 -4.88 -10.39 -4.46
C HIS A 61 -4.15 -9.07 -4.22
N GLU A 62 -3.97 -8.75 -2.94
CA GLU A 62 -3.04 -7.71 -2.51
C GLU A 62 -2.04 -8.33 -1.55
N GLU A 63 -0.77 -8.12 -1.82
CA GLU A 63 0.29 -8.61 -0.94
C GLU A 63 1.21 -7.46 -0.60
N PHE A 64 1.72 -7.44 0.63
CA PHE A 64 2.69 -6.42 1.00
C PHE A 64 3.70 -6.92 2.02
N LEU A 65 4.86 -6.29 1.97
CA LEU A 65 5.96 -6.52 2.89
C LEU A 65 6.22 -5.23 3.67
N ILE A 66 6.27 -5.34 4.97
CA ILE A 66 6.65 -4.20 5.81
C ILE A 66 8.17 -4.05 5.75
N LEU A 67 8.62 -2.96 5.15
CA LEU A 67 10.05 -2.66 5.03
C LEU A 67 10.59 -1.98 6.27
N GLU A 68 9.82 -1.08 6.88
CA GLU A 68 10.17 -0.37 8.10
C GLU A 68 8.90 -0.02 8.87
N GLY A 69 9.00 0.08 10.19
CA GLY A 69 7.91 0.53 11.04
C GLY A 69 6.86 -0.54 11.32
N GLU A 70 5.66 -0.09 11.63
CA GLU A 70 4.54 -0.96 11.98
C GLU A 70 3.25 -0.47 11.35
N LEU A 71 2.41 -1.42 10.95
CA LEU A 71 1.07 -1.15 10.46
C LEU A 71 0.09 -1.97 11.30
N ILE A 72 -1.00 -1.33 11.75
CA ILE A 72 -2.00 -1.96 12.61
C ILE A 72 -3.28 -2.13 11.79
N ASP A 73 -3.71 -3.37 11.62
CA ASP A 73 -4.90 -3.68 10.86
C ASP A 73 -6.17 -3.44 11.70
N SER A 74 -7.32 -3.36 11.03
CA SER A 74 -8.58 -3.04 11.69
C SER A 74 -9.02 -4.03 12.75
N ASP A 75 -8.51 -5.27 12.69
CA ASP A 75 -8.78 -6.30 13.71
C ASP A 75 -7.78 -6.26 14.88
N GLY A 76 -6.86 -5.29 14.90
CA GLY A 76 -5.86 -5.14 15.94
C GLY A 76 -4.55 -5.87 15.68
N THR A 77 -4.45 -6.63 14.60
CA THR A 77 -3.21 -7.32 14.26
C THR A 77 -2.13 -6.30 13.91
N ILE A 78 -0.95 -6.47 14.48
CA ILE A 78 0.19 -5.58 14.23
C ILE A 78 1.15 -6.26 13.27
N PHE A 79 1.37 -5.61 12.13
CA PHE A 79 2.37 -6.04 11.15
C PHE A 79 3.66 -5.26 11.38
N LYS A 80 4.78 -5.96 11.47
CA LYS A 80 6.08 -5.38 11.77
C LYS A 80 7.05 -5.60 10.63
N LYS A 81 8.18 -4.91 10.68
CA LYS A 81 9.27 -5.06 9.72
C LYS A 81 9.56 -6.54 9.45
N GLY A 82 9.54 -6.90 8.17
CA GLY A 82 9.79 -8.27 7.72
C GLY A 82 8.53 -9.12 7.57
N ASP A 83 7.36 -8.66 8.04
CA ASP A 83 6.13 -9.39 7.85
C ASP A 83 5.62 -9.23 6.43
N PHE A 84 5.27 -10.36 5.82
CA PHE A 84 4.64 -10.40 4.49
C PHE A 84 3.18 -10.81 4.66
N VAL A 85 2.28 -9.97 4.16
CA VAL A 85 0.84 -10.16 4.33
C VAL A 85 0.21 -10.39 2.97
N SER A 86 -0.67 -11.38 2.88
CA SER A 86 -1.39 -11.71 1.66
C SER A 86 -2.88 -11.64 1.91
N TYR A 87 -3.59 -10.78 1.18
CA TYR A 87 -5.04 -10.69 1.21
C TYR A 87 -5.63 -11.33 -0.04
N GLU A 88 -6.55 -12.26 0.16
CA GLU A 88 -7.27 -12.91 -0.92
C GLU A 88 -8.35 -12.00 -1.51
N PRO A 89 -8.83 -12.29 -2.73
CA PRO A 89 -9.96 -11.56 -3.30
C PRO A 89 -11.18 -11.63 -2.38
N ASN A 90 -11.95 -10.55 -2.37
CA ASN A 90 -13.16 -10.38 -1.56
C ASN A 90 -12.89 -10.14 -0.07
N SER A 91 -11.64 -10.04 0.33
CA SER A 91 -11.30 -9.59 1.69
C SER A 91 -11.44 -8.07 1.78
N SER A 92 -11.66 -7.58 2.98
CA SER A 92 -11.75 -6.14 3.23
C SER A 92 -10.98 -5.79 4.49
N HIS A 93 -10.41 -4.60 4.51
CA HIS A 93 -9.73 -4.11 5.70
C HIS A 93 -9.51 -2.60 5.64
N SER A 94 -9.08 -2.06 6.76
CA SER A 94 -8.47 -0.75 6.88
C SER A 94 -7.33 -0.86 7.88
N SER A 95 -6.42 0.11 7.86
CA SER A 95 -5.22 0.05 8.71
C SER A 95 -4.86 1.44 9.19
N TYR A 96 -4.00 1.51 10.18
CA TYR A 96 -3.37 2.77 10.58
C TYR A 96 -1.97 2.49 11.11
N THR A 97 -1.16 3.53 11.19
CA THR A 97 0.16 3.44 11.78
C THR A 97 0.32 4.53 12.83
N GLU A 98 0.83 4.18 14.00
CA GLU A 98 1.15 5.16 15.04
C GLU A 98 2.52 5.76 14.83
N LYS A 99 3.48 4.93 14.41
CA LYS A 99 4.90 5.29 14.34
C LYS A 99 5.38 5.62 12.94
N GLY A 100 4.52 5.40 11.95
CA GLY A 100 4.91 5.47 10.56
C GLY A 100 5.40 4.13 10.04
N CYS A 101 5.36 3.95 8.72
CA CYS A 101 5.84 2.72 8.12
C CYS A 101 6.19 2.91 6.65
N LEU A 102 6.98 1.98 6.15
CA LEU A 102 7.34 1.87 4.74
C LEU A 102 6.92 0.49 4.28
N ILE A 103 6.12 0.44 3.21
CA ILE A 103 5.44 -0.78 2.77
C ILE A 103 5.69 -0.99 1.28
N LEU A 104 6.12 -2.20 0.89
CA LEU A 104 6.18 -2.62 -0.50
C LEU A 104 4.93 -3.42 -0.81
N THR A 105 4.13 -2.94 -1.77
CA THR A 105 2.84 -3.55 -2.11
C THR A 105 2.85 -4.11 -3.52
N PHE A 106 2.28 -5.29 -3.67
CA PHE A 106 2.04 -5.96 -4.95
C PHE A 106 0.54 -6.08 -5.17
N MET A 107 0.05 -5.47 -6.23
CA MET A 107 -1.38 -5.48 -6.57
C MET A 107 -1.65 -6.36 -7.77
N ARG A 108 -2.68 -7.20 -7.67
CA ARG A 108 -3.17 -8.02 -8.78
C ARG A 108 -4.68 -7.83 -8.91
N GLY A 109 -5.09 -6.59 -9.14
CA GLY A 109 -6.49 -6.23 -9.30
C GLY A 109 -6.83 -4.93 -8.59
N HIS A 110 -8.10 -4.55 -8.66
CA HIS A 110 -8.57 -3.31 -8.07
C HIS A 110 -8.91 -3.46 -6.60
N ASN A 111 -8.71 -2.39 -5.85
CA ASN A 111 -9.32 -2.22 -4.55
C ASN A 111 -10.49 -1.27 -4.71
N ASN A 112 -11.63 -1.61 -4.13
CA ASN A 112 -12.80 -0.77 -4.15
C ASN A 112 -13.02 -0.17 -2.77
N GLN A 113 -13.23 1.14 -2.73
CA GLN A 113 -13.59 1.79 -1.47
C GLN A 113 -14.95 1.29 -0.99
N ILE A 114 -15.07 1.13 0.32
CA ILE A 114 -16.34 0.80 0.91
C ILE A 114 -17.14 2.09 1.06
N ASN A 115 -18.27 2.17 0.34
CA ASN A 115 -19.17 3.29 0.46
C ASN A 115 -19.95 3.19 1.76
N LYS A 116 -19.81 4.23 2.58
CA LYS A 116 -20.62 4.39 3.78
C LYS A 116 -21.73 5.38 3.46
N LYS A 117 -22.89 4.87 3.25
CA LYS A 117 -24.06 5.71 3.09
C LYS A 117 -24.88 5.74 4.36
#